data_c07643d489ed3c91b4013a31ad12cd29
#
_entry.id   c07643d489ed3c91b4013a31ad12cd29
#
_cell.length_a   1.000
_cell.length_b   1.000
_cell.length_c   1.000
_cell.angle_alpha   90.00
_cell.angle_beta   90.00
_cell.angle_gamma   90.00
#
_symmetry.space_group_name_H-M   'P 1'
#
loop_
_entity.id
_entity.type
_entity.pdbx_description
1 polymer ?
#
loop_
_entity_poly.entity_id
_entity_poly.type
_entity_poly.pdbx_seq_one_letter_code
_entity_poly.pdbx_strand_id
1 'polypeptide(L)'
;NRFGFALQLCVLRYPGRVLAPGELIPAPVTEFIAAQLGLSSDDLLLYAAREETRHEHLADLRGIYNYRSFSGRGARDLREWIMQEAETATSNEDLAQRFVAECRRTHTILPASSTIERLCADALVDAERRIEDRIARRIGPALADHLETLLEDTIDGRITRFVWLRQFEPGGNSAAANRLLDRLEYLQGFDLPANLLAGIPAQRVARLRRQGERYYADGMRDLGRERKLAILAVCASEWRHLLADALIDTHDRIVGRLYATSERLCREMITDEKAAVRATLKSFADIGDALIGAQEGGEDLAHVISSRPGWEDFRALVATASALTNRLSADPLSRVIDGYHRFRLYTPRMLRLLELRGAPVAAPLLAAIMLLQSGVSEDPPLAFLRPNSKWHRHLRAEPRGDHRLWKIAVLFHIRDAFRSADIWLAGSRRFNDPKQILVPAEAVAKTARLAVPLRPEEWLADRQARLGSRLKELGRAAR
;
A
#
# COMPACT_ATOMS: atom_id res chain seq x y z
N ASN A 1 39.47 -28.37 37.05
CA ASN A 1 38.90 -28.01 35.72
C ASN A 1 37.55 -27.25 35.78
N ARG A 2 37.32 -26.48 36.87
CA ARG A 2 36.13 -25.66 37.04
C ARG A 2 35.95 -24.67 35.89
N PHE A 3 37.06 -24.10 35.39
CA PHE A 3 37.01 -23.10 34.30
C PHE A 3 36.45 -23.67 33.01
N GLY A 4 36.95 -24.81 32.54
CA GLY A 4 36.45 -25.46 31.35
C GLY A 4 34.99 -25.91 31.45
N PHE A 5 34.55 -26.36 32.64
CA PHE A 5 33.17 -26.72 32.92
C PHE A 5 32.24 -25.50 32.78
N ALA A 6 32.61 -24.37 33.41
CA ALA A 6 31.87 -23.14 33.36
C ALA A 6 31.81 -22.58 31.94
N LEU A 7 32.91 -22.62 31.19
CA LEU A 7 32.98 -22.20 29.82
C LEU A 7 32.06 -23.03 28.92
N GLN A 8 32.09 -24.36 29.03
CA GLN A 8 31.16 -25.24 28.29
C GLN A 8 29.70 -24.95 28.62
N LEU A 9 29.38 -24.71 29.90
CA LEU A 9 28.03 -24.30 30.32
C LEU A 9 27.60 -22.99 29.67
N CYS A 10 28.49 -21.99 29.62
CA CYS A 10 28.21 -20.70 28.96
C CYS A 10 27.93 -20.87 27.48
N VAL A 11 28.74 -21.67 26.77
CA VAL A 11 28.57 -21.93 25.33
C VAL A 11 27.32 -22.76 25.05
N LEU A 12 26.95 -23.69 25.94
CA LEU A 12 25.67 -24.42 25.84
C LEU A 12 24.45 -23.53 26.06
N ARG A 13 24.54 -22.57 26.99
CA ARG A 13 23.45 -21.60 27.21
C ARG A 13 23.34 -20.59 26.08
N TYR A 14 24.49 -20.10 25.61
CA TYR A 14 24.58 -19.15 24.50
C TYR A 14 25.94 -19.29 23.79
N PRO A 15 25.98 -19.60 22.50
CA PRO A 15 24.89 -19.69 21.51
C PRO A 15 24.05 -20.97 21.53
N GLY A 16 24.38 -21.99 22.30
CA GLY A 16 23.61 -23.24 22.40
C GLY A 16 24.30 -24.45 21.75
N ARG A 17 25.59 -24.36 21.51
CA ARG A 17 26.41 -25.43 20.87
C ARG A 17 27.47 -25.96 21.81
N VAL A 18 28.14 -27.02 21.39
CA VAL A 18 29.32 -27.55 22.07
C VAL A 18 30.54 -26.70 21.71
N LEU A 19 31.43 -26.50 22.65
CA LEU A 19 32.73 -25.87 22.42
C LEU A 19 33.60 -26.79 21.55
N ALA A 20 34.10 -26.32 20.43
CA ALA A 20 34.96 -27.12 19.55
C ALA A 20 36.39 -27.31 20.16
N PRO A 21 37.07 -28.42 19.82
CA PRO A 21 38.48 -28.58 20.20
C PRO A 21 39.33 -27.46 19.59
N GLY A 22 40.17 -26.80 20.43
CA GLY A 22 41.05 -25.73 19.97
C GLY A 22 40.36 -24.42 19.61
N GLU A 23 39.08 -24.27 19.92
CA GLU A 23 38.33 -23.04 19.63
C GLU A 23 38.88 -21.86 20.43
N LEU A 24 39.19 -20.78 19.74
CA LEU A 24 39.63 -19.53 20.34
C LEU A 24 38.42 -18.79 20.94
N ILE A 25 38.41 -18.63 22.24
CA ILE A 25 37.39 -17.86 22.95
C ILE A 25 37.88 -16.42 23.09
N PRO A 26 37.04 -15.41 22.85
CA PRO A 26 37.42 -14.01 23.03
C PRO A 26 37.93 -13.74 24.45
N ALA A 27 39.05 -13.05 24.58
CA ALA A 27 39.70 -12.75 25.84
C ALA A 27 38.76 -12.15 26.90
N PRO A 28 37.86 -11.19 26.59
CA PRO A 28 36.90 -10.64 27.56
C PRO A 28 35.98 -11.69 28.17
N VAL A 29 35.63 -12.75 27.44
CA VAL A 29 34.76 -13.85 27.94
C VAL A 29 35.56 -14.75 28.89
N THR A 30 36.78 -15.10 28.54
CA THR A 30 37.65 -15.93 29.39
C THR A 30 38.05 -15.21 30.63
N GLU A 31 38.41 -13.93 30.57
CA GLU A 31 38.75 -13.09 31.71
C GLU A 31 37.56 -12.92 32.68
N PHE A 32 36.37 -12.69 32.15
CA PHE A 32 35.15 -12.55 32.93
C PHE A 32 34.82 -13.84 33.70
N ILE A 33 34.87 -14.99 33.05
CA ILE A 33 34.59 -16.28 33.67
C ILE A 33 35.69 -16.63 34.71
N ALA A 34 36.97 -16.39 34.37
CA ALA A 34 38.10 -16.61 35.28
C ALA A 34 37.96 -15.77 36.56
N ALA A 35 37.65 -14.49 36.44
CA ALA A 35 37.42 -13.60 37.57
C ALA A 35 36.25 -14.07 38.46
N GLN A 36 35.16 -14.56 37.89
CA GLN A 36 34.01 -15.12 38.64
C GLN A 36 34.37 -16.37 39.43
N LEU A 37 35.32 -17.15 38.95
CA LEU A 37 35.76 -18.41 39.56
C LEU A 37 36.99 -18.27 40.48
N GLY A 38 37.62 -17.08 40.51
CA GLY A 38 38.88 -16.85 41.21
C GLY A 38 40.06 -17.65 40.61
N LEU A 39 40.09 -17.80 39.26
CA LEU A 39 41.09 -18.55 38.50
C LEU A 39 41.85 -17.64 37.54
N SER A 40 42.97 -18.15 36.96
CA SER A 40 43.68 -17.48 35.89
C SER A 40 43.04 -17.85 34.51
N SER A 41 43.05 -16.91 33.55
CA SER A 41 42.65 -17.18 32.16
C SER A 41 43.51 -18.25 31.50
N ASP A 42 44.77 -18.42 31.92
CA ASP A 42 45.73 -19.38 31.41
C ASP A 42 45.33 -20.83 31.77
N ASP A 43 44.54 -21.06 32.81
CA ASP A 43 44.01 -22.37 33.18
C ASP A 43 43.17 -23.03 32.06
N LEU A 44 42.71 -22.24 31.08
CA LEU A 44 42.02 -22.75 29.90
C LEU A 44 42.91 -23.62 29.00
N LEU A 45 44.21 -23.29 28.89
CA LEU A 45 45.17 -24.03 28.07
C LEU A 45 45.31 -25.51 28.57
N LEU A 46 45.28 -25.67 29.91
CA LEU A 46 45.32 -27.00 30.54
C LEU A 46 44.05 -27.81 30.27
N TYR A 47 42.92 -27.17 30.13
CA TYR A 47 41.64 -27.80 29.80
C TYR A 47 41.60 -28.26 28.33
N ALA A 48 42.09 -27.44 27.42
CA ALA A 48 42.12 -27.74 25.99
C ALA A 48 42.95 -29.03 25.65
N ALA A 49 43.92 -29.36 26.47
CA ALA A 49 44.83 -30.52 26.27
C ALA A 49 44.21 -31.90 26.59
N ARG A 50 43.05 -31.96 27.29
CA ARG A 50 42.43 -33.22 27.75
C ARG A 50 41.06 -33.46 27.15
N GLU A 51 40.99 -34.29 26.13
CA GLU A 51 39.72 -34.56 25.41
C GLU A 51 38.73 -35.36 26.26
N GLU A 52 39.18 -36.33 27.05
CA GLU A 52 38.34 -37.14 27.94
C GLU A 52 37.59 -36.24 28.97
N THR A 53 38.29 -35.35 29.63
CA THR A 53 37.70 -34.42 30.62
C THR A 53 36.61 -33.51 29.99
N ARG A 54 36.76 -33.17 28.70
CA ARG A 54 35.76 -32.38 27.99
C ARG A 54 34.50 -33.20 27.72
N HIS A 55 34.63 -34.47 27.35
CA HIS A 55 33.51 -35.37 27.15
C HIS A 55 32.76 -35.67 28.46
N GLU A 56 33.46 -35.90 29.56
CA GLU A 56 32.87 -36.09 30.87
C GLU A 56 32.07 -34.85 31.29
N HIS A 57 32.67 -33.66 31.23
CA HIS A 57 32.00 -32.42 31.56
C HIS A 57 30.75 -32.17 30.70
N LEU A 58 30.81 -32.48 29.40
CA LEU A 58 29.65 -32.37 28.52
C LEU A 58 28.55 -33.37 28.92
N ALA A 59 28.90 -34.58 29.30
CA ALA A 59 27.95 -35.59 29.78
C ALA A 59 27.28 -35.13 31.08
N ASP A 60 28.04 -34.61 32.02
CA ASP A 60 27.55 -34.07 33.28
C ASP A 60 26.61 -32.86 33.06
N LEU A 61 27.02 -31.91 32.20
CA LEU A 61 26.20 -30.74 31.87
C LEU A 61 24.89 -31.15 31.19
N ARG A 62 24.94 -32.16 30.32
CA ARG A 62 23.73 -32.70 29.68
C ARG A 62 22.81 -33.36 30.70
N GLY A 63 23.35 -34.13 31.66
CA GLY A 63 22.56 -34.73 32.72
C GLY A 63 21.95 -33.70 33.68
N ILE A 64 22.76 -32.76 34.16
CA ILE A 64 22.35 -31.74 35.19
C ILE A 64 21.33 -30.74 34.60
N TYR A 65 21.54 -30.29 33.35
CA TYR A 65 20.72 -29.23 32.74
C TYR A 65 19.75 -29.74 31.67
N ASN A 66 19.59 -31.06 31.54
CA ASN A 66 18.70 -31.72 30.58
C ASN A 66 18.95 -31.36 29.09
N TYR A 67 20.21 -31.10 28.73
CA TYR A 67 20.54 -30.87 27.32
C TYR A 67 20.52 -32.16 26.53
N ARG A 68 19.90 -32.12 25.35
CA ARG A 68 19.80 -33.25 24.44
C ARG A 68 20.68 -33.04 23.21
N SER A 69 21.29 -34.10 22.70
CA SER A 69 21.95 -34.05 21.39
C SER A 69 20.92 -33.92 20.28
N PHE A 70 21.30 -33.27 19.18
CA PHE A 70 20.50 -33.24 17.95
C PHE A 70 20.58 -34.62 17.27
N SER A 71 19.91 -35.64 17.85
CA SER A 71 19.92 -37.04 17.37
C SER A 71 18.62 -37.75 17.76
N GLY A 72 18.35 -38.87 17.17
CA GLY A 72 17.22 -39.74 17.51
C GLY A 72 15.85 -39.04 17.38
N ARG A 73 14.99 -39.18 18.41
CA ARG A 73 13.65 -38.67 18.42
C ARG A 73 13.63 -37.12 18.40
N GLY A 74 14.46 -36.47 19.23
CA GLY A 74 14.51 -35.01 19.32
C GLY A 74 14.89 -34.35 18.00
N ALA A 75 15.80 -34.98 17.22
CA ALA A 75 16.12 -34.48 15.88
C ALA A 75 14.96 -34.64 14.89
N ARG A 76 14.14 -35.69 15.03
CA ARG A 76 12.95 -35.88 14.18
C ARG A 76 11.89 -34.83 14.51
N ASP A 77 11.60 -34.65 15.79
CA ASP A 77 10.60 -33.66 16.23
C ASP A 77 10.96 -32.24 15.73
N LEU A 78 12.26 -31.87 15.82
CA LEU A 78 12.74 -30.57 15.31
C LEU A 78 12.72 -30.48 13.78
N ARG A 79 12.92 -31.58 13.06
CA ARG A 79 12.74 -31.59 11.60
C ARG A 79 11.28 -31.42 11.19
N GLU A 80 10.36 -32.05 11.88
CA GLU A 80 8.93 -31.85 11.64
C GLU A 80 8.52 -30.42 11.96
N TRP A 81 9.00 -29.89 13.06
CA TRP A 81 8.75 -28.50 13.47
C TRP A 81 9.24 -27.49 12.42
N ILE A 82 10.50 -27.64 11.94
CA ILE A 82 11.05 -26.70 10.93
C ILE A 82 10.29 -26.78 9.60
N MET A 83 9.77 -27.95 9.24
CA MET A 83 8.96 -28.14 8.03
C MET A 83 7.63 -27.38 8.12
N GLN A 84 7.05 -27.25 9.31
CA GLN A 84 5.84 -26.45 9.55
C GLN A 84 6.15 -24.95 9.55
N GLU A 85 7.21 -24.55 10.26
CA GLU A 85 7.65 -23.16 10.32
C GLU A 85 8.07 -22.60 8.95
N ALA A 86 8.61 -23.43 8.09
CA ALA A 86 9.03 -23.04 6.74
C ALA A 86 7.89 -22.46 5.90
N GLU A 87 6.63 -22.78 6.15
CA GLU A 87 5.51 -22.19 5.39
C GLU A 87 5.38 -20.68 5.62
N THR A 88 5.70 -20.22 6.82
CA THR A 88 5.59 -18.80 7.21
C THR A 88 6.91 -18.05 7.15
N ALA A 89 8.03 -18.74 7.08
CA ALA A 89 9.35 -18.12 7.07
C ALA A 89 9.56 -17.23 5.82
N THR A 90 10.23 -16.11 6.03
CA THR A 90 10.48 -15.11 4.99
C THR A 90 11.75 -15.40 4.18
N SER A 91 12.74 -16.01 4.82
CA SER A 91 14.04 -16.34 4.24
C SER A 91 14.66 -17.54 4.94
N ASN A 92 15.77 -18.04 4.36
CA ASN A 92 16.57 -19.07 4.99
C ASN A 92 17.15 -18.62 6.34
N GLU A 93 17.57 -17.37 6.42
CA GLU A 93 18.10 -16.76 7.63
C GLU A 93 17.03 -16.66 8.75
N ASP A 94 15.83 -16.17 8.41
CA ASP A 94 14.69 -16.12 9.34
C ASP A 94 14.36 -17.52 9.89
N LEU A 95 14.31 -18.52 9.01
CA LEU A 95 14.04 -19.91 9.43
C LEU A 95 15.16 -20.46 10.31
N ALA A 96 16.43 -20.17 9.99
CA ALA A 96 17.57 -20.57 10.80
C ALA A 96 17.56 -19.94 12.19
N GLN A 97 17.22 -18.65 12.29
CA GLN A 97 17.05 -17.94 13.58
C GLN A 97 15.95 -18.57 14.43
N ARG A 98 14.80 -18.89 13.84
CA ARG A 98 13.70 -19.58 14.52
C ARG A 98 14.12 -20.97 14.97
N PHE A 99 14.85 -21.73 14.14
CA PHE A 99 15.36 -23.05 14.48
C PHE A 99 16.34 -23.01 15.67
N VAL A 100 17.25 -22.04 15.69
CA VAL A 100 18.18 -21.83 16.81
C VAL A 100 17.42 -21.48 18.09
N ALA A 101 16.39 -20.63 18.00
CA ALA A 101 15.55 -20.29 19.13
C ALA A 101 14.79 -21.51 19.68
N GLU A 102 14.25 -22.35 18.81
CA GLU A 102 13.55 -23.59 19.19
C GLU A 102 14.48 -24.62 19.80
N CYS A 103 15.69 -24.80 19.27
CA CYS A 103 16.71 -25.67 19.88
C CYS A 103 17.04 -25.21 21.32
N ARG A 104 17.17 -23.88 21.54
CA ARG A 104 17.40 -23.33 22.89
C ARG A 104 16.22 -23.60 23.82
N ARG A 105 15.01 -23.38 23.33
CA ARG A 105 13.76 -23.61 24.08
C ARG A 105 13.62 -25.07 24.52
N THR A 106 14.01 -26.01 23.67
CA THR A 106 13.92 -27.47 23.90
C THR A 106 15.17 -28.04 24.55
N HIS A 107 16.13 -27.19 24.95
CA HIS A 107 17.43 -27.62 25.46
C HIS A 107 18.15 -28.61 24.53
N THR A 108 18.00 -28.42 23.21
CA THR A 108 18.69 -29.23 22.21
C THR A 108 19.97 -28.54 21.77
N ILE A 109 21.08 -29.27 21.84
CA ILE A 109 22.38 -28.75 21.38
C ILE A 109 22.31 -28.50 19.89
N LEU A 110 22.72 -27.31 19.46
CA LEU A 110 22.73 -26.93 18.05
C LEU A 110 23.63 -27.87 17.22
N PRO A 111 23.15 -28.38 16.10
CA PRO A 111 24.03 -29.06 15.14
C PRO A 111 24.97 -28.07 14.44
N ALA A 112 25.90 -28.56 13.64
CA ALA A 112 26.78 -27.72 12.85
C ALA A 112 26.00 -26.75 11.95
N SER A 113 26.57 -25.57 11.70
CA SER A 113 25.92 -24.49 10.88
C SER A 113 25.52 -25.02 9.50
N SER A 114 26.38 -25.80 8.85
CA SER A 114 26.08 -26.45 7.56
C SER A 114 24.86 -27.37 7.61
N THR A 115 24.66 -28.06 8.75
CA THR A 115 23.46 -28.89 8.96
C THR A 115 22.21 -28.03 9.11
N ILE A 116 22.29 -26.92 9.84
CA ILE A 116 21.17 -25.96 9.99
C ILE A 116 20.80 -25.38 8.61
N GLU A 117 21.79 -24.90 7.87
CA GLU A 117 21.61 -24.34 6.53
C GLU A 117 20.92 -25.31 5.58
N ARG A 118 21.37 -26.57 5.56
CA ARG A 118 20.78 -27.63 4.74
C ARG A 118 19.34 -27.94 5.17
N LEU A 119 19.08 -28.08 6.47
CA LEU A 119 17.74 -28.36 6.98
C LEU A 119 16.76 -27.23 6.63
N CYS A 120 17.20 -25.98 6.76
CA CYS A 120 16.39 -24.83 6.40
C CYS A 120 16.13 -24.78 4.89
N ALA A 121 17.13 -25.03 4.05
CA ALA A 121 16.99 -25.06 2.60
C ALA A 121 16.01 -26.15 2.15
N ASP A 122 16.18 -27.37 2.65
CA ASP A 122 15.31 -28.50 2.36
C ASP A 122 13.86 -28.21 2.79
N ALA A 123 13.67 -27.68 4.01
CA ALA A 123 12.35 -27.33 4.52
C ALA A 123 11.65 -26.23 3.70
N LEU A 124 12.40 -25.24 3.21
CA LEU A 124 11.84 -24.18 2.35
C LEU A 124 11.42 -24.71 0.98
N VAL A 125 12.22 -25.61 0.38
CA VAL A 125 11.89 -26.27 -0.91
C VAL A 125 10.63 -27.11 -0.77
N ASP A 126 10.52 -27.88 0.29
CA ASP A 126 9.35 -28.70 0.56
C ASP A 126 8.11 -27.85 0.87
N ALA A 127 8.26 -26.74 1.59
CA ALA A 127 7.17 -25.81 1.85
C ALA A 127 6.66 -25.18 0.54
N GLU A 128 7.55 -24.79 -0.36
CA GLU A 128 7.18 -24.28 -1.68
C GLU A 128 6.39 -25.31 -2.48
N ARG A 129 6.87 -26.54 -2.56
CA ARG A 129 6.19 -27.63 -3.26
C ARG A 129 4.79 -27.89 -2.67
N ARG A 130 4.67 -27.97 -1.34
CA ARG A 130 3.36 -28.15 -0.68
C ARG A 130 2.38 -27.01 -0.98
N ILE A 131 2.85 -25.75 -1.06
CA ILE A 131 2.04 -24.62 -1.42
C ILE A 131 1.62 -24.69 -2.89
N GLU A 132 2.54 -25.00 -3.80
CA GLU A 132 2.28 -25.20 -5.23
C GLU A 132 1.22 -26.30 -5.44
N ASP A 133 1.38 -27.46 -4.81
CA ASP A 133 0.42 -28.58 -4.84
C ASP A 133 -0.93 -28.22 -4.25
N ARG A 134 -0.95 -27.43 -3.19
CA ARG A 134 -2.19 -26.95 -2.54
C ARG A 134 -2.98 -26.03 -3.47
N ILE A 135 -2.30 -25.15 -4.18
CA ILE A 135 -2.92 -24.25 -5.17
C ILE A 135 -3.40 -25.09 -6.37
N ALA A 136 -2.55 -25.94 -6.92
CA ALA A 136 -2.88 -26.77 -8.08
C ALA A 136 -4.10 -27.67 -7.84
N ARG A 137 -4.23 -28.26 -6.65
CA ARG A 137 -5.39 -29.07 -6.27
C ARG A 137 -6.71 -28.29 -6.18
N ARG A 138 -6.68 -26.96 -6.02
CA ARG A 138 -7.86 -26.09 -6.02
C ARG A 138 -8.29 -25.68 -7.43
N ILE A 139 -7.46 -25.98 -8.43
CA ILE A 139 -7.69 -25.66 -9.83
C ILE A 139 -8.34 -26.87 -10.48
N GLY A 140 -9.59 -26.72 -10.94
CA GLY A 140 -10.27 -27.76 -11.72
C GLY A 140 -9.66 -27.93 -13.12
N PRO A 141 -9.92 -29.07 -13.80
CA PRO A 141 -9.31 -29.35 -15.12
C PRO A 141 -9.59 -28.26 -16.15
N ALA A 142 -10.83 -27.79 -16.28
CA ALA A 142 -11.20 -26.76 -17.24
C ALA A 142 -10.48 -25.43 -16.99
N LEU A 143 -10.29 -25.04 -15.73
CA LEU A 143 -9.51 -23.84 -15.38
C LEU A 143 -8.02 -24.05 -15.64
N ALA A 144 -7.49 -25.26 -15.40
CA ALA A 144 -6.10 -25.60 -15.69
C ALA A 144 -5.80 -25.45 -17.19
N ASP A 145 -6.64 -26.05 -18.04
CA ASP A 145 -6.52 -25.93 -19.49
C ASP A 145 -6.61 -24.45 -19.94
N HIS A 146 -7.56 -23.69 -19.38
CA HIS A 146 -7.71 -22.27 -19.69
C HIS A 146 -6.50 -21.44 -19.23
N LEU A 147 -5.87 -21.75 -18.06
CA LEU A 147 -4.66 -21.08 -17.61
C LEU A 147 -3.45 -21.41 -18.51
N GLU A 148 -3.37 -22.60 -19.04
CA GLU A 148 -2.30 -23.00 -19.96
C GLU A 148 -2.37 -22.26 -21.30
N THR A 149 -3.58 -21.88 -21.79
CA THR A 149 -3.71 -21.05 -23.02
C THR A 149 -3.02 -19.68 -22.88
N LEU A 150 -2.80 -19.18 -21.66
CA LEU A 150 -2.03 -17.95 -21.46
C LEU A 150 -0.62 -18.00 -22.05
N LEU A 151 -0.02 -19.20 -22.10
CA LEU A 151 1.31 -19.41 -22.63
C LEU A 151 1.32 -19.73 -24.12
N GLU A 152 0.18 -20.14 -24.69
CA GLU A 152 0.03 -20.57 -26.07
C GLU A 152 -0.53 -19.46 -26.94
N ASP A 153 -1.61 -18.82 -26.48
CA ASP A 153 -2.29 -17.77 -27.21
C ASP A 153 -1.41 -16.53 -27.34
N THR A 154 -1.34 -15.99 -28.54
CA THR A 154 -0.55 -14.79 -28.84
C THR A 154 -1.46 -13.61 -29.23
N ILE A 155 -0.98 -12.40 -28.95
CA ILE A 155 -1.54 -11.15 -29.45
C ILE A 155 -0.74 -10.75 -30.69
N ASP A 156 -1.43 -10.60 -31.81
CA ASP A 156 -0.83 -10.24 -33.13
C ASP A 156 0.33 -11.17 -33.53
N GLY A 157 0.30 -12.44 -33.10
CA GLY A 157 1.34 -13.44 -33.36
C GLY A 157 2.72 -13.13 -32.77
N ARG A 158 2.84 -12.16 -31.84
CA ARG A 158 4.13 -11.66 -31.36
C ARG A 158 4.40 -11.94 -29.88
N ILE A 159 3.43 -11.69 -29.02
CA ILE A 159 3.59 -11.85 -27.58
C ILE A 159 2.48 -12.75 -27.04
N THR A 160 2.81 -13.62 -26.08
CA THR A 160 1.81 -14.47 -25.44
C THR A 160 0.87 -13.65 -24.56
N ARG A 161 -0.34 -14.16 -24.31
CA ARG A 161 -1.31 -13.56 -23.39
C ARG A 161 -0.71 -13.34 -22.00
N PHE A 162 0.12 -14.28 -21.56
CA PHE A 162 0.84 -14.16 -20.28
C PHE A 162 1.76 -12.93 -20.22
N VAL A 163 2.55 -12.72 -21.27
CA VAL A 163 3.44 -11.54 -21.36
C VAL A 163 2.64 -10.25 -21.49
N TRP A 164 1.57 -10.26 -22.28
CA TRP A 164 0.69 -9.10 -22.42
C TRP A 164 0.02 -8.70 -21.12
N LEU A 165 -0.46 -9.67 -20.32
CA LEU A 165 -1.13 -9.39 -19.05
C LEU A 165 -0.22 -8.70 -18.04
N ARG A 166 1.06 -9.02 -17.97
CA ARG A 166 2.00 -8.43 -17.00
C ARG A 166 2.52 -7.05 -17.40
N GLN A 167 2.36 -6.65 -18.68
CA GLN A 167 2.84 -5.37 -19.20
C GLN A 167 1.76 -4.30 -19.05
N PHE A 168 1.59 -3.77 -17.86
CA PHE A 168 0.65 -2.68 -17.61
C PHE A 168 1.22 -1.64 -16.66
N GLU A 169 0.89 -0.38 -16.94
CA GLU A 169 1.22 0.78 -16.12
C GLU A 169 0.05 1.76 -16.08
N PRO A 170 -0.16 2.44 -14.94
CA PRO A 170 -1.15 3.50 -14.86
C PRO A 170 -0.80 4.64 -15.81
N GLY A 171 -1.74 5.01 -16.66
CA GLY A 171 -1.60 6.11 -17.61
C GLY A 171 -2.31 7.38 -17.15
N GLY A 172 -2.49 8.32 -18.06
CA GLY A 172 -3.21 9.58 -17.79
C GLY A 172 -4.12 9.99 -18.94
N ASN A 173 -4.58 9.00 -19.74
CA ASN A 173 -5.53 9.20 -20.83
C ASN A 173 -6.46 8.00 -20.97
N SER A 174 -7.54 8.17 -21.75
CA SER A 174 -8.56 7.14 -21.96
C SER A 174 -8.03 5.91 -22.70
N ALA A 175 -7.03 6.05 -23.55
CA ALA A 175 -6.42 4.90 -24.22
C ALA A 175 -5.67 4.00 -23.23
N ALA A 176 -4.96 4.58 -22.25
CA ALA A 176 -4.33 3.81 -21.18
C ALA A 176 -5.38 3.11 -20.31
N ALA A 177 -6.49 3.79 -19.96
CA ALA A 177 -7.59 3.18 -19.23
C ALA A 177 -8.18 1.99 -19.99
N ASN A 178 -8.43 2.12 -21.29
CA ASN A 178 -8.96 1.02 -22.11
C ASN A 178 -8.00 -0.17 -22.18
N ARG A 179 -6.68 0.07 -22.32
CA ARG A 179 -5.70 -1.05 -22.27
C ARG A 179 -5.71 -1.81 -20.96
N LEU A 180 -5.96 -1.13 -19.83
CA LEU A 180 -6.10 -1.79 -18.53
C LEU A 180 -7.42 -2.57 -18.45
N LEU A 181 -8.51 -1.99 -18.96
CA LEU A 181 -9.82 -2.64 -19.04
C LEU A 181 -9.79 -3.89 -19.89
N ASP A 182 -9.14 -3.87 -21.04
CA ASP A 182 -9.02 -5.05 -21.93
C ASP A 182 -8.36 -6.22 -21.18
N ARG A 183 -7.32 -5.96 -20.39
CA ARG A 183 -6.65 -6.96 -19.55
C ARG A 183 -7.51 -7.43 -18.40
N LEU A 184 -8.20 -6.52 -17.74
CA LEU A 184 -9.06 -6.83 -16.60
C LEU A 184 -10.26 -7.66 -17.04
N GLU A 185 -10.93 -7.30 -18.13
CA GLU A 185 -12.02 -8.09 -18.71
C GLU A 185 -11.56 -9.50 -19.11
N TYR A 186 -10.40 -9.60 -19.73
CA TYR A 186 -9.84 -10.90 -20.09
C TYR A 186 -9.60 -11.78 -18.85
N LEU A 187 -9.01 -11.22 -17.79
CA LEU A 187 -8.79 -11.95 -16.53
C LEU A 187 -10.09 -12.28 -15.78
N GLN A 188 -11.15 -11.48 -15.92
CA GLN A 188 -12.45 -11.81 -15.32
C GLN A 188 -13.12 -13.02 -16.00
N GLY A 189 -12.73 -13.36 -17.20
CA GLY A 189 -13.16 -14.58 -17.87
C GLY A 189 -12.62 -15.88 -17.24
N PHE A 190 -11.62 -15.79 -16.34
CA PHE A 190 -11.15 -16.95 -15.59
C PHE A 190 -12.00 -17.13 -14.34
N ASP A 191 -12.64 -18.30 -14.22
CA ASP A 191 -13.42 -18.68 -13.03
C ASP A 191 -12.49 -19.14 -11.91
N LEU A 192 -11.76 -18.18 -11.32
CA LEU A 192 -10.82 -18.43 -10.23
C LEU A 192 -11.59 -18.74 -8.94
N PRO A 193 -11.32 -19.86 -8.26
CA PRO A 193 -11.98 -20.19 -7.00
C PRO A 193 -11.76 -19.11 -5.94
N ALA A 194 -12.82 -18.71 -5.23
CA ALA A 194 -12.73 -17.70 -4.16
C ALA A 194 -11.75 -18.09 -3.06
N ASN A 195 -11.55 -19.38 -2.83
CA ASN A 195 -10.62 -19.92 -1.82
C ASN A 195 -9.23 -20.26 -2.40
N LEU A 196 -8.93 -19.87 -3.64
CA LEU A 196 -7.67 -20.24 -4.33
C LEU A 196 -6.43 -19.99 -3.46
N LEU A 197 -6.35 -18.85 -2.82
CA LEU A 197 -5.21 -18.42 -1.99
C LEU A 197 -5.49 -18.51 -0.48
N ALA A 198 -6.62 -19.09 -0.07
CA ALA A 198 -6.98 -19.19 1.35
C ALA A 198 -5.95 -20.00 2.15
N GLY A 199 -5.49 -19.46 3.28
CA GLY A 199 -4.51 -20.10 4.16
C GLY A 199 -3.08 -20.15 3.57
N ILE A 200 -2.80 -19.42 2.50
CA ILE A 200 -1.44 -19.26 1.96
C ILE A 200 -0.90 -17.92 2.44
N PRO A 201 0.29 -17.89 3.07
CA PRO A 201 0.90 -16.65 3.54
C PRO A 201 1.10 -15.65 2.39
N ALA A 202 0.75 -14.37 2.62
CA ALA A 202 0.82 -13.33 1.60
C ALA A 202 2.21 -13.18 0.97
N GLN A 203 3.27 -13.44 1.75
CA GLN A 203 4.65 -13.40 1.26
C GLN A 203 4.94 -14.52 0.24
N ARG A 204 4.34 -15.70 0.41
CA ARG A 204 4.47 -16.82 -0.53
C ARG A 204 3.70 -16.52 -1.83
N VAL A 205 2.50 -15.96 -1.71
CA VAL A 205 1.75 -15.45 -2.88
C VAL A 205 2.57 -14.42 -3.65
N ALA A 206 3.13 -13.43 -2.96
CA ALA A 206 3.97 -12.40 -3.58
C ALA A 206 5.25 -12.98 -4.22
N ARG A 207 5.82 -14.06 -3.65
CA ARG A 207 6.98 -14.76 -4.22
C ARG A 207 6.63 -15.47 -5.52
N LEU A 208 5.53 -16.25 -5.54
CA LEU A 208 5.04 -16.92 -6.76
C LEU A 208 4.71 -15.91 -7.86
N ARG A 209 4.03 -14.81 -7.52
CA ARG A 209 3.77 -13.73 -8.47
C ARG A 209 5.06 -13.16 -9.07
N ARG A 210 6.05 -12.82 -8.24
CA ARG A 210 7.35 -12.32 -8.71
C ARG A 210 8.11 -13.33 -9.57
N GLN A 211 7.98 -14.62 -9.29
CA GLN A 211 8.53 -15.67 -10.16
C GLN A 211 7.85 -15.62 -11.53
N GLY A 212 6.52 -15.59 -11.59
CA GLY A 212 5.77 -15.46 -12.86
C GLY A 212 6.13 -14.19 -13.65
N GLU A 213 6.38 -13.06 -12.96
CA GLU A 213 6.81 -11.82 -13.61
C GLU A 213 8.20 -11.91 -14.24
N ARG A 214 9.05 -12.82 -13.76
CA ARG A 214 10.42 -13.03 -14.28
C ARG A 214 10.51 -14.06 -15.40
N TYR A 215 9.63 -15.07 -15.40
CA TYR A 215 9.66 -16.10 -16.43
C TYR A 215 9.20 -15.57 -17.80
N TYR A 216 9.89 -15.98 -18.85
CA TYR A 216 9.36 -15.93 -20.19
C TYR A 216 8.41 -17.13 -20.43
N ALA A 217 7.57 -17.05 -21.46
CA ALA A 217 6.59 -18.10 -21.71
C ALA A 217 7.23 -19.49 -21.90
N ASP A 218 8.37 -19.56 -22.59
CA ASP A 218 9.11 -20.81 -22.78
C ASP A 218 9.61 -21.40 -21.45
N GLY A 219 10.30 -20.61 -20.63
CA GLY A 219 10.74 -21.07 -19.33
C GLY A 219 9.61 -21.43 -18.38
N MET A 220 8.40 -20.87 -18.58
CA MET A 220 7.21 -21.27 -17.83
C MET A 220 6.68 -22.62 -18.30
N ARG A 221 6.74 -22.93 -19.62
CA ARG A 221 6.32 -24.23 -20.18
C ARG A 221 7.16 -25.38 -19.67
N ASP A 222 8.46 -25.15 -19.42
CA ASP A 222 9.42 -26.15 -18.92
C ASP A 222 9.22 -26.53 -17.45
N LEU A 223 8.41 -25.77 -16.69
CA LEU A 223 8.12 -26.08 -15.29
C LEU A 223 7.21 -27.30 -15.17
N GLY A 224 7.40 -28.06 -14.06
CA GLY A 224 6.45 -29.11 -13.67
C GLY A 224 5.02 -28.55 -13.58
N ARG A 225 4.03 -29.40 -13.90
CA ARG A 225 2.64 -28.98 -14.09
C ARG A 225 2.06 -28.26 -12.88
N GLU A 226 2.25 -28.80 -11.69
CA GLU A 226 1.71 -28.24 -10.44
C GLU A 226 2.28 -26.85 -10.17
N ARG A 227 3.58 -26.69 -10.31
CA ARG A 227 4.26 -25.40 -10.16
C ARG A 227 3.82 -24.40 -11.21
N LYS A 228 3.76 -24.81 -12.46
CA LYS A 228 3.27 -23.98 -13.58
C LYS A 228 1.87 -23.45 -13.31
N LEU A 229 0.93 -24.34 -13.00
CA LEU A 229 -0.46 -23.97 -12.69
C LEU A 229 -0.56 -23.08 -11.46
N ALA A 230 0.20 -23.34 -10.41
CA ALA A 230 0.22 -22.51 -9.22
C ALA A 230 0.68 -21.08 -9.53
N ILE A 231 1.76 -20.93 -10.31
CA ILE A 231 2.26 -19.60 -10.70
C ILE A 231 1.25 -18.88 -11.60
N LEU A 232 0.69 -19.55 -12.61
CA LEU A 232 -0.29 -18.95 -13.52
C LEU A 232 -1.54 -18.49 -12.78
N ALA A 233 -2.09 -19.30 -11.88
CA ALA A 233 -3.28 -18.98 -11.12
C ALA A 233 -3.04 -17.84 -10.12
N VAL A 234 -1.88 -17.84 -9.44
CA VAL A 234 -1.47 -16.74 -8.57
C VAL A 234 -1.31 -15.45 -9.36
N CYS A 235 -0.64 -15.50 -10.53
CA CYS A 235 -0.49 -14.33 -11.38
C CYS A 235 -1.84 -13.81 -11.87
N ALA A 236 -2.73 -14.67 -12.36
CA ALA A 236 -4.05 -14.28 -12.80
C ALA A 236 -4.87 -13.61 -11.68
N SER A 237 -4.83 -14.18 -10.47
CA SER A 237 -5.49 -13.62 -9.29
C SER A 237 -4.91 -12.27 -8.89
N GLU A 238 -3.59 -12.17 -8.74
CA GLU A 238 -2.92 -10.95 -8.29
C GLU A 238 -3.00 -9.83 -9.32
N TRP A 239 -2.85 -10.14 -10.62
CA TRP A 239 -2.96 -9.14 -11.67
C TRP A 239 -4.36 -8.56 -11.81
N ARG A 240 -5.43 -9.30 -11.50
CA ARG A 240 -6.79 -8.73 -11.40
C ARG A 240 -6.83 -7.56 -10.41
N HIS A 241 -6.26 -7.73 -9.23
CA HIS A 241 -6.21 -6.69 -8.21
C HIS A 241 -5.31 -5.53 -8.62
N LEU A 242 -4.12 -5.81 -9.13
CA LEU A 242 -3.17 -4.79 -9.57
C LEU A 242 -3.68 -3.98 -10.77
N LEU A 243 -4.35 -4.60 -11.72
CA LEU A 243 -4.98 -3.91 -12.86
C LEU A 243 -6.12 -3.00 -12.41
N ALA A 244 -6.93 -3.46 -11.47
CA ALA A 244 -7.99 -2.65 -10.88
C ALA A 244 -7.42 -1.43 -10.14
N ASP A 245 -6.35 -1.61 -9.36
CA ASP A 245 -5.64 -0.50 -8.69
C ASP A 245 -5.04 0.48 -9.72
N ALA A 246 -4.40 -0.03 -10.77
CA ALA A 246 -3.84 0.78 -11.84
C ALA A 246 -4.92 1.57 -12.61
N LEU A 247 -6.11 1.01 -12.75
CA LEU A 247 -7.25 1.67 -13.37
C LEU A 247 -7.75 2.84 -12.53
N ILE A 248 -7.85 2.69 -11.21
CA ILE A 248 -8.19 3.79 -10.29
C ILE A 248 -7.13 4.89 -10.35
N ASP A 249 -5.84 4.54 -10.32
CA ASP A 249 -4.75 5.51 -10.49
C ASP A 249 -4.82 6.23 -11.84
N THR A 250 -5.18 5.52 -12.90
CA THR A 250 -5.36 6.10 -14.24
C THR A 250 -6.54 7.07 -14.26
N HIS A 251 -7.65 6.72 -13.63
CA HIS A 251 -8.81 7.60 -13.46
C HIS A 251 -8.44 8.86 -12.68
N ASP A 252 -7.74 8.71 -11.54
CA ASP A 252 -7.26 9.85 -10.75
C ASP A 252 -6.41 10.82 -11.58
N ARG A 253 -5.49 10.29 -12.39
CA ARG A 253 -4.64 11.10 -13.28
C ARG A 253 -5.42 11.80 -14.39
N ILE A 254 -6.44 11.14 -14.98
CA ILE A 254 -7.29 11.74 -16.02
C ILE A 254 -8.07 12.92 -15.44
N VAL A 255 -8.71 12.71 -14.27
CA VAL A 255 -9.47 13.77 -13.57
C VAL A 255 -8.55 14.92 -13.19
N GLY A 256 -7.39 14.61 -12.59
CA GLY A 256 -6.41 15.61 -12.19
C GLY A 256 -5.91 16.48 -13.35
N ARG A 257 -5.59 15.84 -14.48
CA ARG A 257 -5.15 16.54 -15.70
C ARG A 257 -6.24 17.42 -16.31
N LEU A 258 -7.49 16.95 -16.30
CA LEU A 258 -8.58 17.75 -16.78
C LEU A 258 -8.76 19.02 -15.96
N TYR A 259 -8.78 18.88 -14.64
CA TYR A 259 -8.91 20.03 -13.73
C TYR A 259 -7.76 21.02 -13.89
N ALA A 260 -6.51 20.54 -13.87
CA ALA A 260 -5.33 21.38 -14.09
C ALA A 260 -5.33 22.11 -15.46
N THR A 261 -5.82 21.45 -16.50
CA THR A 261 -5.98 22.07 -17.82
C THR A 261 -7.03 23.19 -17.76
N SER A 262 -8.18 22.94 -17.12
CA SER A 262 -9.24 23.95 -16.95
C SER A 262 -8.76 25.15 -16.14
N GLU A 263 -8.02 24.93 -15.05
CA GLU A 263 -7.39 26.01 -14.27
C GLU A 263 -6.40 26.83 -15.09
N ARG A 264 -5.55 26.16 -15.88
CA ARG A 264 -4.57 26.85 -16.73
C ARG A 264 -5.27 27.72 -17.76
N LEU A 265 -6.28 27.20 -18.43
CA LEU A 265 -7.06 27.96 -19.41
C LEU A 265 -7.75 29.17 -18.78
N CYS A 266 -8.30 29.06 -17.57
CA CYS A 266 -8.88 30.18 -16.86
C CYS A 266 -7.83 31.25 -16.51
N ARG A 267 -6.63 30.85 -16.07
CA ARG A 267 -5.52 31.80 -15.77
C ARG A 267 -5.00 32.49 -17.04
N GLU A 268 -4.88 31.78 -18.14
CA GLU A 268 -4.50 32.35 -19.44
C GLU A 268 -5.50 33.41 -19.87
N MET A 269 -6.83 33.12 -19.81
CA MET A 269 -7.87 34.09 -20.10
C MET A 269 -7.75 35.35 -19.24
N ILE A 270 -7.54 35.20 -17.91
CA ILE A 270 -7.39 36.35 -17.02
C ILE A 270 -6.17 37.17 -17.43
N THR A 271 -5.10 36.51 -17.87
CA THR A 271 -3.87 37.18 -18.31
C THR A 271 -4.07 37.95 -19.61
N ASP A 272 -4.75 37.33 -20.59
CA ASP A 272 -5.04 37.96 -21.89
C ASP A 272 -5.96 39.15 -21.76
N GLU A 273 -6.91 39.12 -20.81
CA GLU A 273 -7.86 40.21 -20.55
C GLU A 273 -7.26 41.39 -19.73
N LYS A 274 -6.03 41.28 -19.20
CA LYS A 274 -5.43 42.34 -18.36
C LYS A 274 -5.38 43.69 -19.05
N ALA A 275 -5.11 43.77 -20.35
CA ALA A 275 -5.06 45.00 -21.11
C ALA A 275 -6.46 45.63 -21.23
N ALA A 276 -7.48 44.81 -21.53
CA ALA A 276 -8.86 45.25 -21.64
C ALA A 276 -9.39 45.71 -20.28
N VAL A 277 -9.11 44.99 -19.19
CA VAL A 277 -9.47 45.39 -17.82
C VAL A 277 -8.85 46.74 -17.47
N ARG A 278 -7.55 46.92 -17.73
CA ARG A 278 -6.84 48.17 -17.46
C ARG A 278 -7.45 49.34 -18.26
N ALA A 279 -7.73 49.13 -19.53
CA ALA A 279 -8.37 50.16 -20.38
C ALA A 279 -9.75 50.52 -19.85
N THR A 280 -10.58 49.53 -19.53
CA THR A 280 -11.93 49.74 -19.00
C THR A 280 -11.91 50.47 -17.64
N LEU A 281 -11.03 50.07 -16.72
CA LEU A 281 -10.88 50.73 -15.41
C LEU A 281 -10.40 52.16 -15.58
N LYS A 282 -9.46 52.41 -16.52
CA LYS A 282 -9.01 53.78 -16.81
C LYS A 282 -10.18 54.67 -17.32
N SER A 283 -10.96 54.17 -18.27
CA SER A 283 -12.12 54.91 -18.78
C SER A 283 -13.15 55.21 -17.69
N PHE A 284 -13.40 54.26 -16.76
CA PHE A 284 -14.28 54.51 -15.62
C PHE A 284 -13.69 55.53 -14.65
N ALA A 285 -12.39 55.51 -14.38
CA ALA A 285 -11.72 56.50 -13.53
C ALA A 285 -11.80 57.88 -14.15
N ASP A 286 -11.48 58.03 -15.46
CA ASP A 286 -11.52 59.31 -16.19
C ASP A 286 -12.97 59.91 -16.17
N ILE A 287 -13.99 59.09 -16.31
CA ILE A 287 -15.41 59.53 -16.21
C ILE A 287 -15.76 59.86 -14.76
N GLY A 288 -15.32 59.06 -13.78
CA GLY A 288 -15.56 59.34 -12.35
C GLY A 288 -14.96 60.66 -11.90
N ASP A 289 -13.69 60.92 -12.29
CA ASP A 289 -13.02 62.19 -11.99
C ASP A 289 -13.76 63.39 -12.60
N ALA A 290 -14.21 63.24 -13.87
CA ALA A 290 -14.99 64.29 -14.52
C ALA A 290 -16.32 64.56 -13.82
N LEU A 291 -17.05 63.54 -13.35
CA LEU A 291 -18.29 63.68 -12.61
C LEU A 291 -18.08 64.31 -11.23
N ILE A 292 -17.00 63.93 -10.52
CA ILE A 292 -16.65 64.55 -9.22
C ILE A 292 -16.33 66.02 -9.41
N GLY A 293 -15.51 66.37 -10.39
CA GLY A 293 -15.19 67.77 -10.69
C GLY A 293 -16.40 68.58 -11.05
N ALA A 294 -17.34 68.05 -11.84
CA ALA A 294 -18.58 68.69 -12.18
C ALA A 294 -19.52 68.94 -10.97
N GLN A 295 -19.60 67.96 -10.07
CA GLN A 295 -20.33 68.05 -8.82
C GLN A 295 -19.77 69.16 -7.93
N GLU A 296 -18.47 69.27 -7.80
CA GLU A 296 -17.78 70.31 -7.04
C GLU A 296 -17.94 71.66 -7.68
N GLY A 297 -18.01 71.75 -9.02
CA GLY A 297 -18.25 72.97 -9.79
C GLY A 297 -19.73 73.37 -9.91
N GLY A 298 -20.69 72.59 -9.48
CA GLY A 298 -22.10 72.80 -9.57
C GLY A 298 -22.70 72.65 -11.00
N GLU A 299 -21.99 71.85 -11.86
CA GLU A 299 -22.42 71.53 -13.21
C GLU A 299 -23.45 70.39 -13.26
N ASP A 300 -24.25 70.34 -14.35
CA ASP A 300 -25.17 69.20 -14.56
C ASP A 300 -24.41 67.90 -14.95
N LEU A 301 -24.48 66.92 -14.09
CA LEU A 301 -23.81 65.63 -14.28
C LEU A 301 -24.26 64.91 -15.56
N ALA A 302 -25.51 65.08 -15.99
CA ALA A 302 -26.03 64.53 -17.24
C ALA A 302 -25.36 65.18 -18.47
N HIS A 303 -25.05 66.48 -18.39
CA HIS A 303 -24.36 67.21 -19.42
C HIS A 303 -22.89 66.74 -19.57
N VAL A 304 -22.21 66.38 -18.47
CA VAL A 304 -20.85 65.83 -18.48
C VAL A 304 -20.77 64.49 -19.23
N ILE A 305 -21.71 63.57 -18.95
CA ILE A 305 -21.77 62.29 -19.67
C ILE A 305 -22.16 62.51 -21.14
N SER A 306 -23.07 63.42 -21.44
CA SER A 306 -23.53 63.70 -22.80
C SER A 306 -22.41 64.27 -23.68
N SER A 307 -21.52 65.09 -23.08
CA SER A 307 -20.43 65.79 -23.80
C SER A 307 -19.18 64.88 -23.94
N ARG A 308 -18.86 64.08 -22.93
CA ARG A 308 -17.75 63.07 -22.96
C ARG A 308 -18.00 62.01 -21.86
N PRO A 309 -18.11 60.73 -22.24
CA PRO A 309 -17.90 60.10 -23.56
C PRO A 309 -19.15 60.08 -24.46
N GLY A 310 -20.28 60.53 -24.04
CA GLY A 310 -21.59 60.33 -24.64
C GLY A 310 -22.32 59.11 -24.02
N TRP A 311 -23.68 59.21 -23.99
CA TRP A 311 -24.48 58.12 -23.37
C TRP A 311 -24.36 56.77 -24.06
N GLU A 312 -24.16 56.72 -25.35
CA GLU A 312 -23.98 55.45 -26.09
C GLU A 312 -22.64 54.80 -25.74
N ASP A 313 -21.54 55.57 -25.73
CA ASP A 313 -20.22 55.07 -25.36
C ASP A 313 -20.16 54.66 -23.89
N PHE A 314 -20.85 55.40 -23.00
CA PHE A 314 -20.94 55.03 -21.60
C PHE A 314 -21.70 53.70 -21.41
N ARG A 315 -22.82 53.50 -22.12
CA ARG A 315 -23.54 52.20 -22.11
C ARG A 315 -22.65 51.07 -22.65
N ALA A 316 -21.94 51.31 -23.74
CA ALA A 316 -21.00 50.33 -24.31
C ALA A 316 -19.88 49.99 -23.32
N LEU A 317 -19.33 50.98 -22.60
CA LEU A 317 -18.34 50.78 -21.56
C LEU A 317 -18.88 49.92 -20.39
N VAL A 318 -20.10 50.20 -19.92
CA VAL A 318 -20.77 49.41 -18.87
C VAL A 318 -20.99 47.97 -19.34
N ALA A 319 -21.47 47.81 -20.59
CA ALA A 319 -21.66 46.47 -21.17
C ALA A 319 -20.31 45.70 -21.27
N THR A 320 -19.23 46.38 -21.68
CA THR A 320 -17.88 45.81 -21.74
C THR A 320 -17.39 45.40 -20.36
N ALA A 321 -17.55 46.25 -19.34
CA ALA A 321 -17.16 45.93 -17.97
C ALA A 321 -17.92 44.73 -17.41
N SER A 322 -19.24 44.65 -17.67
CA SER A 322 -20.06 43.51 -17.26
C SER A 322 -19.64 42.23 -17.95
N ALA A 323 -19.34 42.29 -19.24
CA ALA A 323 -18.84 41.14 -20.00
C ALA A 323 -17.44 40.66 -19.48
N LEU A 324 -16.54 41.63 -19.21
CA LEU A 324 -15.22 41.31 -18.60
C LEU A 324 -15.36 40.68 -17.21
N THR A 325 -16.23 41.21 -16.37
CA THR A 325 -16.49 40.68 -15.03
C THR A 325 -17.00 39.22 -15.11
N ASN A 326 -17.94 38.95 -16.01
CA ASN A 326 -18.45 37.61 -16.24
C ASN A 326 -17.36 36.63 -16.74
N ARG A 327 -16.47 37.08 -17.66
CA ARG A 327 -15.37 36.26 -18.15
C ARG A 327 -14.30 35.99 -17.08
N LEU A 328 -13.97 37.02 -16.27
CA LEU A 328 -12.97 36.90 -15.20
C LEU A 328 -13.46 36.10 -14.00
N SER A 329 -14.77 36.03 -13.79
CA SER A 329 -15.36 35.17 -12.75
C SER A 329 -15.59 33.72 -13.20
N ALA A 330 -15.13 33.36 -14.40
CA ALA A 330 -15.26 31.99 -14.89
C ALA A 330 -14.53 30.98 -13.96
N ASP A 331 -15.31 30.07 -13.39
CA ASP A 331 -14.78 28.98 -12.56
C ASP A 331 -14.19 27.90 -13.46
N PRO A 332 -13.03 27.28 -13.12
CA PRO A 332 -12.50 26.13 -13.83
C PRO A 332 -13.52 25.02 -14.08
N LEU A 333 -14.51 24.85 -13.21
CA LEU A 333 -15.58 23.85 -13.37
C LEU A 333 -16.46 24.10 -14.60
N SER A 334 -16.64 25.35 -15.04
CA SER A 334 -17.40 25.65 -16.26
C SER A 334 -16.77 25.07 -17.52
N ARG A 335 -15.46 24.79 -17.48
CA ARG A 335 -14.69 24.27 -18.61
C ARG A 335 -14.42 22.76 -18.56
N VAL A 336 -14.70 22.10 -17.42
CA VAL A 336 -14.46 20.63 -17.35
C VAL A 336 -15.38 19.86 -18.28
N ILE A 337 -16.52 20.43 -18.67
CA ILE A 337 -17.48 19.81 -19.60
C ILE A 337 -16.85 19.52 -20.97
N ASP A 338 -15.90 20.35 -21.40
CA ASP A 338 -15.18 20.18 -22.66
C ASP A 338 -14.38 18.86 -22.70
N GLY A 339 -14.02 18.37 -21.52
CA GLY A 339 -13.29 17.11 -21.34
C GLY A 339 -14.16 15.86 -21.24
N TYR A 340 -15.49 15.97 -21.32
CA TYR A 340 -16.41 14.82 -21.18
C TYR A 340 -16.09 13.67 -22.13
N HIS A 341 -15.67 13.99 -23.36
CA HIS A 341 -15.30 12.99 -24.38
C HIS A 341 -14.21 12.01 -23.89
N ARG A 342 -13.34 12.43 -22.96
CA ARG A 342 -12.27 11.58 -22.39
C ARG A 342 -12.84 10.50 -21.48
N PHE A 343 -13.92 10.79 -20.76
CA PHE A 343 -14.53 9.87 -19.80
C PHE A 343 -15.45 8.85 -20.47
N ARG A 344 -16.27 9.28 -21.42
CA ARG A 344 -17.27 8.41 -22.08
C ARG A 344 -16.69 7.14 -22.68
N LEU A 345 -15.39 7.15 -23.02
CA LEU A 345 -14.73 6.06 -23.71
C LEU A 345 -14.39 4.86 -22.79
N TYR A 346 -14.21 5.10 -21.49
CA TYR A 346 -13.76 4.04 -20.59
C TYR A 346 -14.64 3.90 -19.33
N THR A 347 -15.29 4.95 -18.84
CA THR A 347 -15.99 4.92 -17.56
C THR A 347 -17.15 3.93 -17.49
N PRO A 348 -17.96 3.69 -18.55
CA PRO A 348 -19.02 2.68 -18.46
C PRO A 348 -18.46 1.26 -18.26
N ARG A 349 -17.34 0.94 -18.93
CA ARG A 349 -16.64 -0.34 -18.72
C ARG A 349 -16.02 -0.41 -17.33
N MET A 350 -15.33 0.64 -16.92
CA MET A 350 -14.70 0.73 -15.61
C MET A 350 -15.70 0.47 -14.47
N LEU A 351 -16.82 1.19 -14.46
CA LEU A 351 -17.83 1.06 -13.42
C LEU A 351 -18.50 -0.31 -13.42
N ARG A 352 -18.63 -0.96 -14.56
CA ARG A 352 -19.19 -2.31 -14.67
C ARG A 352 -18.26 -3.38 -14.10
N LEU A 353 -16.95 -3.22 -14.32
CA LEU A 353 -15.93 -4.20 -13.94
C LEU A 353 -15.46 -4.06 -12.48
N LEU A 354 -15.59 -2.86 -11.89
CA LEU A 354 -15.15 -2.59 -10.54
C LEU A 354 -16.30 -2.72 -9.53
N GLU A 355 -16.15 -3.59 -8.55
CA GLU A 355 -17.08 -3.70 -7.43
C GLU A 355 -16.76 -2.64 -6.38
N LEU A 356 -17.41 -1.48 -6.51
CA LEU A 356 -17.25 -0.35 -5.59
C LEU A 356 -18.09 -0.56 -4.34
N ARG A 357 -17.49 -0.38 -3.18
CA ARG A 357 -18.14 -0.38 -1.87
C ARG A 357 -17.80 0.90 -1.13
N GLY A 358 -18.52 1.24 -0.09
CA GLY A 358 -18.24 2.47 0.65
C GLY A 358 -18.81 2.50 2.06
N ALA A 359 -18.34 3.48 2.82
CA ALA A 359 -18.87 3.83 4.12
C ALA A 359 -20.29 4.41 4.00
N PRO A 360 -21.09 4.41 5.07
CA PRO A 360 -22.45 4.98 5.04
C PRO A 360 -22.51 6.43 4.53
N VAL A 361 -21.48 7.22 4.78
CA VAL A 361 -21.36 8.61 4.29
C VAL A 361 -21.29 8.69 2.77
N ALA A 362 -20.79 7.65 2.09
CA ALA A 362 -20.69 7.57 0.64
C ALA A 362 -21.96 7.02 -0.04
N ALA A 363 -22.98 6.62 0.72
CA ALA A 363 -24.20 6.04 0.15
C ALA A 363 -24.85 6.89 -0.96
N PRO A 364 -24.95 8.26 -0.84
CA PRO A 364 -25.48 9.08 -1.92
C PRO A 364 -24.61 9.05 -3.20
N LEU A 365 -23.28 8.95 -3.06
CA LEU A 365 -22.36 8.82 -4.19
C LEU A 365 -22.49 7.45 -4.86
N LEU A 366 -22.60 6.36 -4.08
CA LEU A 366 -22.83 5.02 -4.61
C LEU A 366 -24.14 4.94 -5.38
N ALA A 367 -25.22 5.57 -4.88
CA ALA A 367 -26.49 5.68 -5.61
C ALA A 367 -26.32 6.46 -6.94
N ALA A 368 -25.55 7.54 -6.96
CA ALA A 368 -25.24 8.28 -8.19
C ALA A 368 -24.43 7.45 -9.18
N ILE A 369 -23.48 6.61 -8.70
CA ILE A 369 -22.73 5.68 -9.53
C ILE A 369 -23.64 4.63 -10.16
N MET A 370 -24.58 4.08 -9.41
CA MET A 370 -25.57 3.12 -9.95
C MET A 370 -26.42 3.75 -11.06
N LEU A 371 -26.85 4.99 -10.89
CA LEU A 371 -27.57 5.73 -11.93
C LEU A 371 -26.68 5.99 -13.16
N LEU A 372 -25.40 6.24 -12.96
CA LEU A 372 -24.45 6.40 -14.06
C LEU A 372 -24.28 5.11 -14.88
N GLN A 373 -24.44 3.95 -14.24
CA GLN A 373 -24.40 2.62 -14.89
C GLN A 373 -25.69 2.26 -15.60
N SER A 374 -26.86 2.51 -14.98
CA SER A 374 -28.16 2.08 -15.49
C SER A 374 -28.83 3.07 -16.44
N GLY A 375 -28.37 4.30 -16.48
CA GLY A 375 -28.94 5.41 -17.22
C GLY A 375 -29.36 6.56 -16.31
N VAL A 376 -29.09 7.78 -16.74
CA VAL A 376 -29.36 9.00 -15.95
C VAL A 376 -30.80 9.43 -16.19
N SER A 377 -31.55 9.66 -15.10
CA SER A 377 -32.92 10.21 -15.14
C SER A 377 -32.91 11.69 -15.57
N GLU A 378 -34.10 12.23 -15.92
CA GLU A 378 -34.25 13.65 -16.33
C GLU A 378 -33.80 14.62 -15.20
N ASP A 379 -33.98 14.25 -13.92
CA ASP A 379 -33.55 15.05 -12.76
C ASP A 379 -32.66 14.19 -11.85
N PRO A 380 -31.34 14.13 -12.13
CA PRO A 380 -30.43 13.29 -11.37
C PRO A 380 -30.16 13.87 -9.98
N PRO A 381 -30.08 13.02 -8.93
CA PRO A 381 -29.92 13.47 -7.55
C PRO A 381 -28.58 14.20 -7.33
N LEU A 382 -28.62 15.26 -6.53
CA LEU A 382 -27.46 16.06 -6.12
C LEU A 382 -27.01 15.75 -4.66
N ALA A 383 -27.61 14.74 -4.01
CA ALA A 383 -27.39 14.43 -2.60
C ALA A 383 -25.93 14.04 -2.26
N PHE A 384 -25.13 13.63 -3.26
CA PHE A 384 -23.71 13.36 -3.08
C PHE A 384 -22.84 14.63 -3.01
N LEU A 385 -23.41 15.78 -3.31
CA LEU A 385 -22.72 17.07 -3.28
C LEU A 385 -22.97 17.79 -1.95
N ARG A 386 -21.96 18.49 -1.46
CA ARG A 386 -22.15 19.40 -0.33
C ARG A 386 -23.06 20.56 -0.78
N PRO A 387 -24.10 20.90 0.00
CA PRO A 387 -24.95 22.06 -0.28
C PRO A 387 -24.10 23.34 -0.49
N ASN A 388 -24.47 24.15 -1.47
CA ASN A 388 -23.77 25.39 -1.82
C ASN A 388 -22.31 25.25 -2.26
N SER A 389 -21.82 24.03 -2.50
CA SER A 389 -20.52 23.83 -3.13
C SER A 389 -20.50 24.39 -4.55
N LYS A 390 -19.31 24.60 -5.12
CA LYS A 390 -19.17 25.04 -6.52
C LYS A 390 -19.91 24.09 -7.47
N TRP A 391 -19.71 22.79 -7.33
CA TRP A 391 -20.40 21.76 -8.12
C TRP A 391 -21.91 21.85 -8.01
N HIS A 392 -22.44 22.03 -6.81
CA HIS A 392 -23.87 22.13 -6.58
C HIS A 392 -24.48 23.37 -7.25
N ARG A 393 -23.79 24.54 -7.23
CA ARG A 393 -24.21 25.76 -7.91
C ARG A 393 -24.21 25.61 -9.43
N HIS A 394 -23.15 25.06 -9.99
CA HIS A 394 -23.03 24.83 -11.44
C HIS A 394 -24.13 23.90 -11.96
N LEU A 395 -24.36 22.77 -11.28
CA LEU A 395 -25.37 21.80 -11.69
C LEU A 395 -26.80 22.31 -11.57
N ARG A 396 -27.07 23.19 -10.61
CA ARG A 396 -28.38 23.86 -10.53
C ARG A 396 -28.63 24.92 -11.62
N ALA A 397 -27.56 25.50 -12.12
CA ALA A 397 -27.64 26.52 -13.19
C ALA A 397 -27.66 25.88 -14.60
N GLU A 398 -27.43 24.57 -14.73
CA GLU A 398 -27.35 23.89 -16.00
C GLU A 398 -28.74 23.68 -16.64
N PRO A 399 -28.88 23.80 -17.96
CA PRO A 399 -30.13 23.50 -18.65
C PRO A 399 -30.57 22.06 -18.43
N ARG A 400 -31.87 21.85 -18.19
CA ARG A 400 -32.42 20.48 -18.07
C ARG A 400 -32.16 19.66 -19.32
N GLY A 401 -31.69 18.42 -19.13
CA GLY A 401 -31.46 17.46 -20.20
C GLY A 401 -29.99 17.26 -20.63
N ASP A 402 -29.07 18.17 -20.26
CA ASP A 402 -27.64 17.93 -20.47
C ASP A 402 -27.00 17.38 -19.19
N HIS A 403 -26.81 16.08 -19.12
CA HIS A 403 -26.26 15.41 -17.94
C HIS A 403 -24.73 15.24 -17.99
N ARG A 404 -24.02 15.87 -18.94
CA ARG A 404 -22.57 15.71 -19.06
C ARG A 404 -21.84 16.24 -17.84
N LEU A 405 -22.21 17.41 -17.34
CA LEU A 405 -21.60 18.01 -16.16
C LEU A 405 -21.88 17.16 -14.90
N TRP A 406 -23.12 16.67 -14.74
CA TRP A 406 -23.46 15.77 -13.65
C TRP A 406 -22.63 14.48 -13.67
N LYS A 407 -22.47 13.86 -14.85
CA LYS A 407 -21.62 12.67 -15.03
C LYS A 407 -20.16 12.95 -14.63
N ILE A 408 -19.63 14.09 -15.05
CA ILE A 408 -18.27 14.50 -14.66
C ILE A 408 -18.21 14.73 -13.14
N ALA A 409 -19.20 15.39 -12.54
CA ALA A 409 -19.23 15.61 -11.10
C ALA A 409 -19.17 14.29 -10.31
N VAL A 410 -19.95 13.27 -10.71
CA VAL A 410 -19.87 11.94 -10.10
C VAL A 410 -18.46 11.36 -10.23
N LEU A 411 -17.84 11.44 -11.40
CA LEU A 411 -16.49 10.90 -11.65
C LEU A 411 -15.40 11.62 -10.83
N PHE A 412 -15.54 12.93 -10.62
CA PHE A 412 -14.67 13.69 -9.74
C PHE A 412 -14.82 13.25 -8.27
N HIS A 413 -16.07 13.06 -7.84
CA HIS A 413 -16.34 12.64 -6.46
C HIS A 413 -15.94 11.17 -6.21
N ILE A 414 -15.97 10.30 -7.21
CA ILE A 414 -15.34 8.95 -7.14
C ILE A 414 -13.86 9.07 -6.79
N ARG A 415 -13.13 9.92 -7.52
CA ARG A 415 -11.71 10.18 -7.23
C ARG A 415 -11.48 10.66 -5.81
N ASP A 416 -12.26 11.66 -5.39
CA ASP A 416 -12.10 12.27 -4.07
C ASP A 416 -12.47 11.28 -2.96
N ALA A 417 -13.52 10.47 -3.15
CA ALA A 417 -13.94 9.43 -2.23
C ALA A 417 -12.94 8.26 -2.10
N PHE A 418 -12.20 7.92 -3.16
CA PHE A 418 -11.06 6.99 -3.05
C PHE A 418 -9.91 7.59 -2.24
N ARG A 419 -9.65 8.89 -2.38
CA ARG A 419 -8.60 9.59 -1.65
C ARG A 419 -8.89 9.76 -0.17
N SER A 420 -10.18 9.95 0.18
CA SER A 420 -10.64 10.01 1.57
C SER A 420 -10.92 8.63 2.17
N ALA A 421 -10.82 7.57 1.37
CA ALA A 421 -11.19 6.19 1.74
C ALA A 421 -12.68 6.04 2.15
N ASP A 422 -13.55 6.94 1.69
CA ASP A 422 -15.00 6.82 1.85
C ASP A 422 -15.60 5.75 0.93
N ILE A 423 -14.96 5.49 -0.22
CA ILE A 423 -15.22 4.34 -1.08
C ILE A 423 -13.95 3.50 -1.25
N TRP A 424 -14.15 2.23 -1.47
CA TRP A 424 -13.08 1.25 -1.70
C TRP A 424 -13.47 0.22 -2.73
N LEU A 425 -12.49 -0.54 -3.18
CA LEU A 425 -12.66 -1.58 -4.18
C LEU A 425 -12.53 -2.95 -3.53
N ALA A 426 -13.53 -3.79 -3.68
CA ALA A 426 -13.48 -5.16 -3.16
C ALA A 426 -12.30 -5.93 -3.78
N GLY A 427 -11.46 -6.51 -2.91
CA GLY A 427 -10.27 -7.28 -3.34
C GLY A 427 -9.06 -6.45 -3.79
N SER A 428 -9.13 -5.12 -3.79
CA SER A 428 -7.98 -4.25 -4.06
C SER A 428 -6.84 -4.47 -3.06
N ARG A 429 -5.61 -4.28 -3.52
CA ARG A 429 -4.45 -4.27 -2.63
C ARG A 429 -4.20 -2.89 -2.02
N ARG A 430 -4.48 -1.85 -2.76
CA ARG A 430 -4.21 -0.46 -2.37
C ARG A 430 -5.46 0.29 -1.90
N PHE A 431 -6.59 0.05 -2.56
CA PHE A 431 -7.87 0.72 -2.30
C PHE A 431 -8.86 -0.20 -1.60
N ASN A 432 -8.41 -0.99 -0.64
CA ASN A 432 -9.24 -1.90 0.13
C ASN A 432 -9.99 -1.18 1.27
N ASP A 433 -10.93 -1.88 1.91
CA ASP A 433 -11.65 -1.39 3.08
C ASP A 433 -10.66 -0.96 4.18
N PRO A 434 -10.66 0.31 4.60
CA PRO A 434 -9.77 0.81 5.65
C PRO A 434 -9.86 0.02 6.95
N LYS A 435 -11.03 -0.54 7.26
CA LYS A 435 -11.23 -1.35 8.47
C LYS A 435 -10.44 -2.66 8.45
N GLN A 436 -10.11 -3.19 7.27
CA GLN A 436 -9.29 -4.41 7.15
C GLN A 436 -7.79 -4.14 7.40
N ILE A 437 -7.36 -2.89 7.27
CA ILE A 437 -5.97 -2.49 7.51
C ILE A 437 -5.77 -2.17 9.00
N LEU A 438 -6.81 -1.70 9.67
CA LEU A 438 -6.77 -1.37 11.09
C LEU A 438 -6.79 -2.66 11.91
N VAL A 439 -5.76 -2.84 12.72
CA VAL A 439 -5.74 -3.91 13.72
C VAL A 439 -6.85 -3.62 14.73
N PRO A 440 -7.80 -4.55 14.96
CA PRO A 440 -8.85 -4.35 15.94
C PRO A 440 -8.25 -3.96 17.31
N ALA A 441 -8.83 -2.97 17.98
CA ALA A 441 -8.33 -2.50 19.28
C ALA A 441 -8.16 -3.63 20.31
N GLU A 442 -9.03 -4.65 20.24
CA GLU A 442 -8.95 -5.86 21.06
C GLU A 442 -7.70 -6.72 20.76
N ALA A 443 -7.30 -6.80 19.48
CA ALA A 443 -6.10 -7.52 19.08
C ALA A 443 -4.84 -6.73 19.45
N VAL A 444 -4.89 -5.41 19.36
CA VAL A 444 -3.83 -4.52 19.88
C VAL A 444 -3.69 -4.69 21.38
N ALA A 445 -4.77 -4.72 22.13
CA ALA A 445 -4.74 -4.92 23.58
C ALA A 445 -4.17 -6.30 23.99
N LYS A 446 -4.38 -7.35 23.16
CA LYS A 446 -3.86 -8.71 23.42
C LYS A 446 -2.41 -8.89 23.01
N THR A 447 -1.94 -8.22 21.98
CA THR A 447 -0.59 -8.40 21.40
C THR A 447 0.38 -7.31 21.81
N ALA A 448 -0.08 -6.13 22.11
CA ALA A 448 0.75 -5.01 22.51
C ALA A 448 0.98 -5.06 24.03
N ARG A 449 2.01 -5.74 24.44
CA ARG A 449 2.85 -5.24 25.54
C ARG A 449 3.58 -3.99 25.02
N LEU A 450 2.84 -2.97 24.64
CA LEU A 450 3.44 -1.68 24.36
C LEU A 450 4.13 -1.22 25.65
N ALA A 451 5.41 -0.96 25.55
CA ALA A 451 6.18 -0.36 26.64
C ALA A 451 5.66 1.04 27.03
N VAL A 452 4.66 1.54 26.30
CA VAL A 452 4.04 2.85 26.50
C VAL A 452 2.51 2.68 26.50
N PRO A 453 1.80 3.18 27.53
CA PRO A 453 0.34 3.18 27.57
C PRO A 453 -0.26 3.91 26.36
N LEU A 454 -1.39 3.41 25.85
CA LEU A 454 -2.11 4.02 24.72
C LEU A 454 -2.68 5.41 25.03
N ARG A 455 -2.76 5.76 26.34
CA ARG A 455 -3.23 7.08 26.80
C ARG A 455 -2.03 7.95 27.20
N PRO A 456 -1.78 9.05 26.48
CA PRO A 456 -0.65 9.94 26.78
C PRO A 456 -0.63 10.43 28.24
N GLU A 457 -1.79 10.66 28.83
CA GLU A 457 -1.97 11.12 30.19
C GLU A 457 -1.53 10.08 31.23
N GLU A 458 -1.89 8.81 31.02
CA GLU A 458 -1.46 7.70 31.88
C GLU A 458 0.05 7.47 31.78
N TRP A 459 0.61 7.62 30.58
CA TRP A 459 2.04 7.52 30.35
C TRP A 459 2.81 8.63 31.03
N LEU A 460 2.34 9.88 30.95
CA LEU A 460 2.94 11.02 31.61
C LEU A 460 2.89 10.87 33.12
N ALA A 461 1.74 10.45 33.68
CA ALA A 461 1.60 10.21 35.12
C ALA A 461 2.55 9.12 35.65
N ASP A 462 2.70 8.00 34.94
CA ASP A 462 3.66 6.94 35.28
C ASP A 462 5.11 7.45 35.24
N ARG A 463 5.48 8.23 34.22
CA ARG A 463 6.82 8.82 34.12
C ARG A 463 7.11 9.83 35.20
N GLN A 464 6.16 10.67 35.57
CA GLN A 464 6.27 11.62 36.65
C GLN A 464 6.42 10.90 38.01
N ALA A 465 5.67 9.83 38.27
CA ALA A 465 5.76 9.02 39.47
C ALA A 465 7.15 8.35 39.58
N ARG A 466 7.66 7.76 38.49
CA ARG A 466 8.99 7.14 38.44
C ARG A 466 10.11 8.16 38.64
N LEU A 467 10.01 9.34 38.02
CA LEU A 467 10.97 10.42 38.22
C LEU A 467 10.98 10.90 39.66
N GLY A 468 9.79 11.09 40.24
CA GLY A 468 9.64 11.48 41.64
C GLY A 468 10.23 10.46 42.63
N SER A 469 10.05 9.16 42.39
CA SER A 469 10.65 8.10 43.19
C SER A 469 12.17 8.09 43.09
N ARG A 470 12.74 8.21 41.88
CA ARG A 470 14.20 8.29 41.72
C ARG A 470 14.82 9.53 42.31
N LEU A 471 14.17 10.68 42.23
CA LEU A 471 14.64 11.90 42.88
C LEU A 471 14.65 11.76 44.40
N LYS A 472 13.64 11.08 45.00
CA LYS A 472 13.62 10.78 46.43
C LYS A 472 14.75 9.81 46.86
N GLU A 473 15.04 8.78 46.02
CA GLU A 473 16.16 7.85 46.25
C GLU A 473 17.51 8.58 46.19
N LEU A 474 17.72 9.42 45.17
CA LEU A 474 18.94 10.25 45.08
C LEU A 474 19.08 11.22 46.24
N GLY A 475 17.99 11.84 46.68
CA GLY A 475 18.00 12.74 47.86
C GLY A 475 18.25 12.01 49.17
N ARG A 476 17.95 10.68 49.26
CA ARG A 476 18.33 9.84 50.43
C ARG A 476 19.79 9.37 50.35
N ALA A 477 20.31 9.12 49.17
CA ALA A 477 21.70 8.70 48.97
C ALA A 477 22.70 9.88 49.11
N ALA A 478 22.24 11.11 49.00
CA ALA A 478 23.03 12.33 49.11
C ALA A 478 23.05 12.90 50.57
N ARG A 479 22.30 12.30 51.50
CA ARG A 479 22.36 12.57 52.94
C ARG A 479 23.14 11.49 53.67
#